data_371d91e482fad1ed66ee9d267bba5eed
#
_entry.id   371d91e482fad1ed66ee9d267bba5eed
#
_cell.length_a   1.000
_cell.length_b   1.000
_cell.length_c   1.000
_cell.angle_alpha   90.00
_cell.angle_beta   90.00
_cell.angle_gamma   90.00
#
_symmetry.space_group_name_H-M   'P 1'
#
loop_
_entity.id
_entity.type
_entity.pdbx_description
1 polymer ?
#
loop_
_entity_poly.entity_id
_entity_poly.type
_entity_poly.pdbx_seq_one_letter_code
_entity_poly.pdbx_strand_id
1 'polypeptide(L)'
;MLLPYLEANRIEAGCDEAGRGCLAGSVYAAAVILPPDFHNEDLNDSKQLSEKKRYALRPIIEREAIAWAVGIVTPEEIDKINILKASFLAMHRAIDQLKVKPEHLLIDGNRFTPYPGLKHTTVVKGDGKYLSIAAASILAKTYRDDYMNSLDREYPAYHWKENNGYPTKAHREAIRECGITLYHRKTFTLLPEQLELQF
;
A
#
# COMPACT_ATOMS: atom_id res chain seq x y z
N MET A 1 -0.47 -2.46 -22.54
CA MET A 1 -0.29 -3.80 -21.91
C MET A 1 0.86 -3.70 -20.94
N LEU A 2 0.73 -4.22 -19.73
CA LEU A 2 1.79 -4.23 -18.73
C LEU A 2 2.87 -5.27 -19.09
N LEU A 3 4.12 -4.98 -18.71
CA LEU A 3 5.25 -5.89 -18.91
C LEU A 3 5.20 -7.02 -17.87
N PRO A 4 5.45 -8.28 -18.23
CA PRO A 4 5.43 -9.40 -17.29
C PRO A 4 6.64 -9.39 -16.33
N TYR A 5 7.79 -8.92 -16.78
CA TYR A 5 9.04 -8.86 -16.02
C TYR A 5 9.96 -7.75 -16.56
N LEU A 6 11.00 -7.40 -15.80
CA LEU A 6 12.10 -6.55 -16.26
C LEU A 6 13.15 -7.39 -16.99
N GLU A 7 13.43 -8.59 -16.48
CA GLU A 7 14.42 -9.51 -17.05
C GLU A 7 13.88 -10.95 -17.09
N ALA A 8 13.89 -11.54 -18.27
CA ALA A 8 13.43 -12.91 -18.46
C ALA A 8 14.29 -13.91 -17.66
N ASN A 9 13.66 -15.00 -17.20
CA ASN A 9 14.29 -16.09 -16.44
C ASN A 9 14.84 -15.69 -15.06
N ARG A 10 14.39 -14.54 -14.51
CA ARG A 10 14.71 -14.09 -13.16
C ARG A 10 13.44 -14.04 -12.32
N ILE A 11 13.51 -14.55 -11.09
CA ILE A 11 12.40 -14.46 -10.14
C ILE A 11 12.31 -13.05 -9.59
N GLU A 12 11.31 -12.29 -10.03
CA GLU A 12 11.13 -10.88 -9.65
C GLU A 12 9.89 -10.72 -8.77
N ALA A 13 10.02 -9.97 -7.67
CA ALA A 13 8.88 -9.53 -6.87
C ALA A 13 8.56 -8.06 -7.13
N GLY A 14 7.33 -7.78 -7.52
CA GLY A 14 6.80 -6.41 -7.57
C GLY A 14 6.32 -5.98 -6.19
N CYS A 15 6.62 -4.74 -5.79
CA CYS A 15 6.24 -4.16 -4.51
C CYS A 15 5.58 -2.79 -4.71
N ASP A 16 4.48 -2.57 -3.99
CA ASP A 16 3.78 -1.28 -3.91
C ASP A 16 3.13 -1.09 -2.54
N GLU A 17 2.77 0.15 -2.17
CA GLU A 17 2.14 0.49 -0.91
C GLU A 17 0.82 1.24 -1.08
N ALA A 18 -0.02 1.18 -0.03
CA ALA A 18 -1.26 1.94 0.11
C ALA A 18 -1.34 2.65 1.46
N GLY A 19 -1.93 3.86 1.45
CA GLY A 19 -2.24 4.60 2.67
C GLY A 19 -1.19 5.62 3.10
N ARG A 20 -0.25 6.04 2.27
CA ARG A 20 0.78 7.05 2.64
C ARG A 20 0.20 8.39 3.04
N GLY A 21 -0.72 8.92 2.26
CA GLY A 21 -1.31 10.26 2.48
C GLY A 21 -2.46 10.34 3.47
N CYS A 22 -2.75 9.26 4.19
CA CYS A 22 -3.89 9.20 5.10
C CYS A 22 -3.55 9.78 6.49
N LEU A 23 -4.50 10.44 7.12
CA LEU A 23 -4.38 10.96 8.50
C LEU A 23 -4.55 9.84 9.54
N ALA A 24 -5.21 8.75 9.17
CA ALA A 24 -5.49 7.62 10.03
C ALA A 24 -5.24 6.28 9.35
N GLY A 25 -5.01 5.27 10.18
CA GLY A 25 -4.79 3.88 9.77
C GLY A 25 -3.35 3.57 9.39
N SER A 26 -3.05 2.28 9.38
CA SER A 26 -1.75 1.71 9.02
C SER A 26 -1.41 1.95 7.55
N VAL A 27 -0.13 1.92 7.22
CA VAL A 27 0.34 1.76 5.85
C VAL A 27 0.47 0.27 5.55
N TYR A 28 0.00 -0.12 4.39
CA TYR A 28 0.04 -1.48 3.87
C TYR A 28 0.95 -1.52 2.66
N ALA A 29 1.76 -2.55 2.54
CA ALA A 29 2.50 -2.83 1.31
C ALA A 29 2.31 -4.30 0.94
N ALA A 30 2.43 -4.61 -0.33
CA ALA A 30 2.44 -5.98 -0.79
C ALA A 30 3.69 -6.27 -1.62
N ALA A 31 4.10 -7.53 -1.64
CA ALA A 31 5.09 -8.08 -2.53
C ALA A 31 4.48 -9.26 -3.28
N VAL A 32 4.62 -9.31 -4.60
CA VAL A 32 3.99 -10.32 -5.46
C VAL A 32 5.00 -10.84 -6.48
N ILE A 33 5.13 -12.17 -6.56
CA ILE A 33 5.85 -12.90 -7.60
C ILE A 33 4.82 -13.57 -8.50
N LEU A 34 4.76 -13.19 -9.77
CA LEU A 34 3.86 -13.79 -10.74
C LEU A 34 4.58 -14.84 -11.61
N PRO A 35 3.87 -15.86 -12.13
CA PRO A 35 4.42 -16.71 -13.17
C PRO A 35 4.81 -15.90 -14.41
N PRO A 36 5.86 -16.30 -15.15
CA PRO A 36 6.29 -15.58 -16.37
C PRO A 36 5.24 -15.51 -17.46
N ASP A 37 4.32 -16.46 -17.50
CA ASP A 37 3.20 -16.58 -18.44
C ASP A 37 1.89 -16.02 -17.91
N PHE A 38 1.90 -15.41 -16.72
CA PHE A 38 0.71 -14.76 -16.15
C PHE A 38 0.20 -13.68 -17.09
N HIS A 39 -1.07 -13.79 -17.44
CA HIS A 39 -1.76 -12.83 -18.29
C HIS A 39 -3.13 -12.48 -17.72
N ASN A 40 -3.44 -11.20 -17.61
CA ASN A 40 -4.76 -10.71 -17.21
C ASN A 40 -4.97 -9.31 -17.80
N GLU A 41 -5.91 -9.18 -18.73
CA GLU A 41 -6.18 -7.92 -19.44
C GLU A 41 -6.82 -6.85 -18.53
N ASP A 42 -7.51 -7.25 -17.47
CA ASP A 42 -8.11 -6.34 -16.50
C ASP A 42 -7.10 -5.77 -15.51
N LEU A 43 -5.89 -6.37 -15.39
CA LEU A 43 -4.86 -5.88 -14.50
C LEU A 43 -4.21 -4.62 -15.06
N ASN A 44 -4.33 -3.53 -14.30
CA ASN A 44 -3.80 -2.22 -14.64
C ASN A 44 -3.52 -1.42 -13.37
N ASP A 45 -2.98 -0.19 -13.48
CA ASP A 45 -2.87 0.78 -12.40
C ASP A 45 -4.14 0.78 -11.52
N SER A 46 -3.97 0.44 -10.25
CA SER A 46 -5.09 0.27 -9.30
C SER A 46 -5.95 1.52 -9.14
N LYS A 47 -5.40 2.70 -9.42
CA LYS A 47 -6.09 4.00 -9.36
C LYS A 47 -7.05 4.19 -10.54
N GLN A 48 -6.82 3.50 -11.65
CA GLN A 48 -7.70 3.51 -12.84
C GLN A 48 -8.81 2.45 -12.74
N LEU A 49 -8.70 1.51 -11.80
CA LEU A 49 -9.67 0.46 -11.58
C LEU A 49 -10.73 0.88 -10.55
N SER A 50 -11.99 0.55 -10.84
CA SER A 50 -13.05 0.67 -9.83
C SER A 50 -12.78 -0.26 -8.64
N GLU A 51 -13.34 0.07 -7.47
CA GLU A 51 -13.26 -0.79 -6.29
C GLU A 51 -13.72 -2.22 -6.61
N LYS A 52 -14.87 -2.37 -7.28
CA LYS A 52 -15.41 -3.66 -7.70
C LYS A 52 -14.41 -4.47 -8.53
N LYS A 53 -13.69 -3.84 -9.46
CA LYS A 53 -12.67 -4.52 -10.28
C LYS A 53 -11.46 -4.94 -9.43
N ARG A 54 -10.99 -4.08 -8.51
CA ARG A 54 -9.89 -4.44 -7.60
C ARG A 54 -10.24 -5.66 -6.74
N TYR A 55 -11.45 -5.70 -6.18
CA TYR A 55 -11.92 -6.85 -5.39
C TYR A 55 -12.14 -8.11 -6.22
N ALA A 56 -12.49 -7.99 -7.50
CA ALA A 56 -12.57 -9.14 -8.40
C ALA A 56 -11.20 -9.71 -8.79
N LEU A 57 -10.19 -8.84 -8.93
CA LEU A 57 -8.81 -9.23 -9.28
C LEU A 57 -8.05 -9.83 -8.10
N ARG A 58 -8.31 -9.40 -6.87
CA ARG A 58 -7.61 -9.88 -5.67
C ARG A 58 -7.56 -11.40 -5.56
N PRO A 59 -8.68 -12.16 -5.58
CA PRO A 59 -8.63 -13.62 -5.45
C PRO A 59 -7.93 -14.29 -6.65
N ILE A 60 -7.91 -13.67 -7.82
CA ILE A 60 -7.16 -14.16 -8.98
C ILE A 60 -5.66 -14.05 -8.70
N ILE A 61 -5.20 -12.88 -8.25
CA ILE A 61 -3.80 -12.65 -7.90
C ILE A 61 -3.35 -13.61 -6.78
N GLU A 62 -4.16 -13.74 -5.71
CA GLU A 62 -3.85 -14.61 -4.57
C GLU A 62 -3.72 -16.08 -4.97
N ARG A 63 -4.52 -16.55 -5.93
CA ARG A 63 -4.51 -17.93 -6.41
C ARG A 63 -3.39 -18.19 -7.41
N GLU A 64 -3.12 -17.26 -8.31
CA GLU A 64 -2.23 -17.47 -9.47
C GLU A 64 -0.79 -16.99 -9.24
N ALA A 65 -0.54 -16.17 -8.22
CA ALA A 65 0.81 -15.78 -7.86
C ALA A 65 1.64 -16.98 -7.34
N ILE A 66 2.90 -17.06 -7.75
CA ILE A 66 3.87 -18.01 -7.20
C ILE A 66 4.05 -17.79 -5.70
N ALA A 67 4.12 -16.52 -5.30
CA ALA A 67 4.12 -16.08 -3.90
C ALA A 67 3.62 -14.65 -3.80
N TRP A 68 2.95 -14.37 -2.70
CA TRP A 68 2.56 -13.01 -2.34
C TRP A 68 2.49 -12.88 -0.81
N ALA A 69 2.65 -11.66 -0.33
CA ALA A 69 2.48 -11.31 1.07
C ALA A 69 2.16 -9.84 1.26
N VAL A 70 1.59 -9.51 2.42
CA VAL A 70 1.25 -8.14 2.82
C VAL A 70 2.00 -7.79 4.09
N GLY A 71 2.69 -6.66 4.08
CA GLY A 71 3.36 -6.07 5.23
C GLY A 71 2.61 -4.84 5.72
N ILE A 72 2.59 -4.65 7.03
CA ILE A 72 1.81 -3.61 7.71
C ILE A 72 2.72 -2.84 8.66
N VAL A 73 2.56 -1.50 8.71
CA VAL A 73 3.19 -0.63 9.70
C VAL A 73 2.12 0.24 10.33
N THR A 74 2.05 0.23 11.65
CA THR A 74 1.00 0.88 12.44
C THR A 74 1.16 2.39 12.50
N PRO A 75 0.10 3.16 12.86
CA PRO A 75 0.21 4.60 13.08
C PRO A 75 1.30 4.99 14.10
N GLU A 76 1.41 4.24 15.20
CA GLU A 76 2.45 4.46 16.20
C GLU A 76 3.87 4.31 15.64
N GLU A 77 4.09 3.30 14.80
CA GLU A 77 5.39 3.11 14.15
C GLU A 77 5.65 4.21 13.10
N ILE A 78 4.61 4.62 12.34
CA ILE A 78 4.70 5.73 11.37
C ILE A 78 5.16 7.00 12.10
N ASP A 79 4.58 7.31 13.25
CA ASP A 79 4.93 8.49 14.04
C ASP A 79 6.38 8.45 14.56
N LYS A 80 6.92 7.25 14.81
CA LYS A 80 8.32 7.07 15.25
C LYS A 80 9.36 7.24 14.14
N ILE A 81 9.04 6.74 12.92
CA ILE A 81 10.06 6.64 11.84
C ILE A 81 9.77 7.49 10.62
N ASN A 82 8.67 8.19 10.57
CA ASN A 82 8.01 8.90 9.47
C ASN A 82 7.46 7.98 8.36
N ILE A 83 6.54 8.54 7.55
CA ILE A 83 5.78 7.77 6.54
C ILE A 83 6.66 7.20 5.42
N LEU A 84 7.72 7.88 5.02
CA LEU A 84 8.60 7.37 3.96
C LEU A 84 9.30 6.09 4.39
N LYS A 85 9.93 6.12 5.57
CA LYS A 85 10.59 4.93 6.15
C LYS A 85 9.57 3.82 6.48
N ALA A 86 8.38 4.20 6.94
CA ALA A 86 7.29 3.27 7.23
C ALA A 86 6.80 2.53 5.98
N SER A 87 6.70 3.22 4.83
CA SER A 87 6.36 2.56 3.55
C SER A 87 7.41 1.51 3.16
N PHE A 88 8.70 1.83 3.30
CA PHE A 88 9.77 0.88 3.00
C PHE A 88 9.78 -0.28 3.99
N LEU A 89 9.56 -0.02 5.28
CA LEU A 89 9.45 -1.06 6.30
C LEU A 89 8.27 -2.00 6.01
N ALA A 90 7.13 -1.47 5.56
CA ALA A 90 5.99 -2.29 5.16
C ALA A 90 6.33 -3.19 3.97
N MET A 91 7.05 -2.67 2.96
CA MET A 91 7.56 -3.49 1.84
C MET A 91 8.53 -4.57 2.32
N HIS A 92 9.49 -4.22 3.21
CA HIS A 92 10.41 -5.22 3.79
C HIS A 92 9.65 -6.32 4.52
N ARG A 93 8.64 -5.98 5.33
CA ARG A 93 7.78 -6.97 6.02
C ARG A 93 6.99 -7.86 5.06
N ALA A 94 6.57 -7.33 3.92
CA ALA A 94 5.95 -8.13 2.87
C ALA A 94 6.97 -9.10 2.23
N ILE A 95 8.17 -8.63 1.91
CA ILE A 95 9.24 -9.44 1.33
C ILE A 95 9.67 -10.56 2.29
N ASP A 96 9.81 -10.26 3.60
CA ASP A 96 10.16 -11.24 4.64
C ASP A 96 9.19 -12.42 4.71
N GLN A 97 7.92 -12.21 4.37
CA GLN A 97 6.85 -13.21 4.43
C GLN A 97 6.68 -14.02 3.14
N LEU A 98 7.40 -13.69 2.07
CA LEU A 98 7.32 -14.43 0.82
C LEU A 98 7.82 -15.86 1.00
N LYS A 99 7.00 -16.84 0.60
CA LYS A 99 7.35 -18.27 0.66
C LYS A 99 8.42 -18.68 -0.37
N VAL A 100 8.55 -17.90 -1.44
CA VAL A 100 9.57 -18.05 -2.46
C VAL A 100 10.45 -16.80 -2.43
N LYS A 101 11.77 -16.97 -2.36
CA LYS A 101 12.71 -15.83 -2.36
C LYS A 101 12.86 -15.28 -3.77
N PRO A 102 12.62 -13.96 -3.97
CA PRO A 102 12.94 -13.31 -5.24
C PRO A 102 14.45 -13.14 -5.41
N GLU A 103 14.89 -13.03 -6.64
CA GLU A 103 16.27 -12.69 -7.02
C GLU A 103 16.42 -11.18 -7.24
N HIS A 104 15.30 -10.50 -7.50
CA HIS A 104 15.25 -9.06 -7.74
C HIS A 104 13.92 -8.46 -7.28
N LEU A 105 13.95 -7.19 -6.86
CA LEU A 105 12.76 -6.45 -6.47
C LEU A 105 12.46 -5.34 -7.48
N LEU A 106 11.20 -5.24 -7.90
CA LEU A 106 10.65 -4.13 -8.67
C LEU A 106 9.79 -3.28 -7.73
N ILE A 107 10.24 -2.07 -7.45
CA ILE A 107 9.63 -1.20 -6.43
C ILE A 107 8.87 -0.07 -7.12
N ASP A 108 7.59 0.13 -6.81
CA ASP A 108 6.91 1.35 -7.26
C ASP A 108 7.54 2.60 -6.64
N GLY A 109 7.69 3.64 -7.47
CA GLY A 109 8.24 4.92 -7.03
C GLY A 109 9.68 5.17 -7.48
N ASN A 110 10.33 6.13 -6.81
CA ASN A 110 11.68 6.60 -7.17
C ASN A 110 12.71 6.45 -6.05
N ARG A 111 12.31 5.90 -4.90
CA ARG A 111 13.16 5.70 -3.71
C ARG A 111 12.81 4.39 -3.03
N PHE A 112 13.81 3.75 -2.46
CA PHE A 112 13.66 2.57 -1.63
C PHE A 112 14.85 2.43 -0.70
N THR A 113 14.64 1.99 0.53
CA THR A 113 15.73 1.54 1.39
C THR A 113 16.12 0.13 0.95
N PRO A 114 17.39 -0.11 0.53
CA PRO A 114 17.78 -1.43 0.05
C PRO A 114 17.41 -2.55 1.02
N TYR A 115 16.84 -3.62 0.47
CA TYR A 115 16.60 -4.84 1.24
C TYR A 115 17.90 -5.66 1.31
N PRO A 116 18.30 -6.16 2.50
CA PRO A 116 19.56 -6.90 2.65
C PRO A 116 19.66 -8.11 1.71
N GLY A 117 20.74 -8.17 0.95
CA GLY A 117 21.03 -9.30 0.07
C GLY A 117 20.25 -9.37 -1.25
N LEU A 118 19.34 -8.43 -1.53
CA LEU A 118 18.60 -8.37 -2.79
C LEU A 118 18.86 -7.07 -3.56
N LYS A 119 19.06 -7.20 -4.86
CA LYS A 119 19.08 -6.05 -5.77
C LYS A 119 17.64 -5.57 -6.03
N HIS A 120 17.49 -4.29 -6.33
CA HIS A 120 16.20 -3.71 -6.69
C HIS A 120 16.31 -2.70 -7.82
N THR A 121 15.17 -2.48 -8.48
CA THR A 121 14.96 -1.41 -9.45
C THR A 121 13.71 -0.63 -9.03
N THR A 122 13.86 0.67 -8.83
CA THR A 122 12.73 1.57 -8.60
C THR A 122 12.11 1.96 -9.94
N VAL A 123 10.78 1.93 -10.03
CA VAL A 123 10.04 2.20 -11.27
C VAL A 123 8.96 3.24 -10.98
N VAL A 124 9.15 4.45 -11.47
CA VAL A 124 8.14 5.51 -11.34
C VAL A 124 6.88 5.13 -12.11
N LYS A 125 5.72 5.11 -11.42
CA LYS A 125 4.44 4.62 -11.93
C LYS A 125 4.55 3.15 -12.40
N GLY A 126 5.18 2.34 -11.57
CA GLY A 126 5.46 0.94 -11.88
C GLY A 126 4.18 0.10 -11.96
N ASP A 127 3.15 0.46 -11.19
CA ASP A 127 1.80 -0.12 -11.23
C ASP A 127 1.12 -0.01 -12.62
N GLY A 128 1.51 0.97 -13.42
CA GLY A 128 1.11 1.12 -14.81
C GLY A 128 2.11 0.53 -15.83
N LYS A 129 3.16 -0.17 -15.38
CA LYS A 129 4.22 -0.68 -16.26
C LYS A 129 4.46 -2.18 -16.13
N TYR A 130 4.43 -2.73 -14.92
CA TYR A 130 4.74 -4.13 -14.63
C TYR A 130 3.59 -4.85 -13.93
N LEU A 131 3.26 -6.05 -14.40
CA LEU A 131 2.17 -6.87 -13.86
C LEU A 131 2.35 -7.16 -12.35
N SER A 132 3.58 -7.49 -11.91
CA SER A 132 3.85 -7.79 -10.51
C SER A 132 3.66 -6.58 -9.59
N ILE A 133 4.02 -5.37 -10.03
CA ILE A 133 3.79 -4.13 -9.26
C ILE A 133 2.28 -3.80 -9.23
N ALA A 134 1.58 -3.92 -10.38
CA ALA A 134 0.13 -3.71 -10.44
C ALA A 134 -0.64 -4.67 -9.52
N ALA A 135 -0.22 -5.94 -9.49
CA ALA A 135 -0.78 -6.93 -8.58
C ALA A 135 -0.52 -6.57 -7.11
N ALA A 136 0.71 -6.15 -6.77
CA ALA A 136 1.05 -5.68 -5.43
C ALA A 136 0.20 -4.46 -5.03
N SER A 137 0.00 -3.50 -5.92
CA SER A 137 -0.86 -2.33 -5.71
C SER A 137 -2.28 -2.72 -5.35
N ILE A 138 -2.87 -3.67 -6.08
CA ILE A 138 -4.23 -4.17 -5.80
C ILE A 138 -4.30 -4.86 -4.44
N LEU A 139 -3.34 -5.73 -4.10
CA LEU A 139 -3.32 -6.39 -2.80
C LEU A 139 -3.16 -5.37 -1.66
N ALA A 140 -2.16 -4.50 -1.72
CA ALA A 140 -1.95 -3.48 -0.70
C ALA A 140 -3.19 -2.62 -0.49
N LYS A 141 -3.84 -2.19 -1.57
CA LYS A 141 -5.04 -1.34 -1.54
C LYS A 141 -6.25 -2.07 -0.95
N THR A 142 -6.57 -3.27 -1.45
CA THR A 142 -7.77 -3.99 -1.00
C THR A 142 -7.66 -4.50 0.43
N TYR A 143 -6.49 -4.98 0.85
CA TYR A 143 -6.26 -5.35 2.26
C TYR A 143 -6.37 -4.15 3.20
N ARG A 144 -5.87 -2.98 2.75
CA ARG A 144 -6.02 -1.77 3.54
C ARG A 144 -7.46 -1.28 3.59
N ASP A 145 -8.20 -1.35 2.49
CA ASP A 145 -9.60 -0.95 2.44
C ASP A 145 -10.44 -1.83 3.40
N ASP A 146 -10.22 -3.15 3.44
CA ASP A 146 -10.85 -4.06 4.42
C ASP A 146 -10.54 -3.66 5.87
N TYR A 147 -9.29 -3.31 6.16
CA TYR A 147 -8.89 -2.82 7.48
C TYR A 147 -9.59 -1.52 7.85
N MET A 148 -9.65 -0.54 6.95
CA MET A 148 -10.35 0.72 7.19
C MET A 148 -11.86 0.53 7.36
N ASN A 149 -12.46 -0.40 6.62
CA ASN A 149 -13.86 -0.80 6.80
C ASN A 149 -14.11 -1.45 8.17
N SER A 150 -13.16 -2.21 8.71
CA SER A 150 -13.27 -2.76 10.06
C SER A 150 -13.19 -1.67 11.13
N LEU A 151 -12.30 -0.70 10.96
CA LEU A 151 -12.19 0.44 11.88
C LEU A 151 -13.41 1.37 11.85
N ASP A 152 -14.04 1.53 10.69
CA ASP A 152 -15.26 2.34 10.55
C ASP A 152 -16.41 1.79 11.38
N ARG A 153 -16.50 0.47 11.53
CA ARG A 153 -17.52 -0.16 12.40
C ARG A 153 -17.32 0.18 13.88
N GLU A 154 -16.07 0.33 14.30
CA GLU A 154 -15.69 0.67 15.66
C GLU A 154 -15.76 2.19 15.92
N TYR A 155 -15.41 2.98 14.89
CA TYR A 155 -15.37 4.44 14.96
C TYR A 155 -16.16 5.10 13.81
N PRO A 156 -17.49 4.93 13.74
CA PRO A 156 -18.30 5.35 12.59
C PRO A 156 -18.32 6.87 12.37
N ALA A 157 -18.05 7.67 13.40
CA ALA A 157 -18.02 9.12 13.32
C ALA A 157 -16.97 9.68 12.36
N TYR A 158 -15.91 8.92 12.02
CA TYR A 158 -14.84 9.38 11.14
C TYR A 158 -15.07 9.03 9.66
N HIS A 159 -16.11 8.24 9.32
CA HIS A 159 -16.47 7.84 7.96
C HIS A 159 -15.30 7.17 7.20
N TRP A 160 -14.51 6.33 7.89
CA TRP A 160 -13.31 5.72 7.31
C TRP A 160 -13.60 4.72 6.20
N LYS A 161 -14.80 4.15 6.17
CA LYS A 161 -15.28 3.34 5.05
C LYS A 161 -15.34 4.12 3.74
N GLU A 162 -15.69 5.40 3.80
CA GLU A 162 -15.85 6.26 2.63
C GLU A 162 -14.54 6.97 2.27
N ASN A 163 -13.87 7.53 3.28
CA ASN A 163 -12.68 8.35 3.06
C ASN A 163 -11.36 7.59 3.21
N ASN A 164 -11.36 6.32 3.62
CA ASN A 164 -10.18 5.49 3.81
C ASN A 164 -9.08 6.15 4.67
N GLY A 165 -9.45 7.05 5.59
CA GLY A 165 -8.52 7.81 6.42
C GLY A 165 -7.84 8.99 5.72
N TYR A 166 -8.18 9.31 4.47
CA TYR A 166 -7.66 10.47 3.75
C TYR A 166 -8.13 11.80 4.36
N PRO A 167 -7.40 12.92 4.14
CA PRO A 167 -7.67 14.23 4.73
C PRO A 167 -8.85 14.95 4.06
N THR A 168 -10.00 14.29 3.95
CA THR A 168 -11.24 14.88 3.45
C THR A 168 -11.79 15.91 4.43
N LYS A 169 -12.66 16.82 3.95
CA LYS A 169 -13.35 17.79 4.81
C LYS A 169 -14.10 17.08 5.92
N ALA A 170 -14.89 16.04 5.61
CA ALA A 170 -15.66 15.27 6.59
C ALA A 170 -14.75 14.61 7.65
N HIS A 171 -13.60 14.02 7.25
CA HIS A 171 -12.67 13.43 8.21
C HIS A 171 -12.09 14.48 9.18
N ARG A 172 -11.72 15.67 8.66
CA ARG A 172 -11.21 16.76 9.49
C ARG A 172 -12.27 17.36 10.41
N GLU A 173 -13.52 17.44 9.97
CA GLU A 173 -14.66 17.85 10.82
C GLU A 173 -14.88 16.83 11.94
N ALA A 174 -14.90 15.54 11.63
CA ALA A 174 -14.97 14.50 12.65
C ALA A 174 -13.83 14.58 13.69
N ILE A 175 -12.61 14.88 13.25
CA ILE A 175 -11.48 15.11 14.17
C ILE A 175 -11.73 16.33 15.08
N ARG A 176 -12.32 17.43 14.59
CA ARG A 176 -12.65 18.60 15.43
C ARG A 176 -13.71 18.28 16.47
N GLU A 177 -14.73 17.51 16.10
CA GLU A 177 -15.87 17.19 16.94
C GLU A 177 -15.56 16.09 17.95
N CYS A 178 -14.92 15.02 17.51
CA CYS A 178 -14.70 13.79 18.30
C CYS A 178 -13.26 13.65 18.84
N GLY A 179 -12.34 14.53 18.43
CA GLY A 179 -10.92 14.39 18.76
C GLY A 179 -10.19 13.36 17.88
N ILE A 180 -9.05 12.88 18.36
CA ILE A 180 -8.27 11.85 17.68
C ILE A 180 -8.37 10.50 18.39
N THR A 181 -8.23 9.42 17.65
CA THR A 181 -8.11 8.06 18.18
C THR A 181 -6.65 7.58 18.15
N LEU A 182 -6.39 6.39 18.66
CA LEU A 182 -5.08 5.72 18.57
C LEU A 182 -4.69 5.38 17.11
N TYR A 183 -5.64 5.41 16.18
CA TYR A 183 -5.41 5.15 14.75
C TYR A 183 -5.00 6.38 13.97
N HIS A 184 -5.10 7.60 14.53
CA HIS A 184 -4.62 8.81 13.88
C HIS A 184 -3.08 8.95 13.99
N ARG A 185 -2.47 9.45 12.93
CA ARG A 185 -1.03 9.70 12.85
C ARG A 185 -0.73 11.07 13.43
N LYS A 186 -0.24 11.09 14.66
CA LYS A 186 -0.08 12.33 15.45
C LYS A 186 0.97 13.30 14.89
N THR A 187 1.93 12.79 14.12
CA THR A 187 2.96 13.61 13.46
C THR A 187 2.49 14.24 12.15
N PHE A 188 1.27 13.91 11.69
CA PHE A 188 0.68 14.52 10.49
C PHE A 188 -0.07 15.80 10.86
N THR A 189 -0.20 16.73 9.88
CA THR A 189 -1.07 17.91 10.03
C THR A 189 -2.53 17.45 9.96
N LEU A 190 -3.10 17.13 11.10
CA LEU A 190 -4.46 16.63 11.23
C LEU A 190 -5.49 17.73 10.91
N LEU A 191 -5.27 18.93 11.47
CA LEU A 191 -6.09 20.12 11.23
C LEU A 191 -5.23 21.24 10.65
N PRO A 192 -5.72 22.02 9.67
CA PRO A 192 -4.98 23.14 9.07
C PRO A 192 -4.53 24.17 10.11
N GLU A 193 -5.34 24.43 11.12
CA GLU A 193 -5.08 25.38 12.20
C GLU A 193 -3.87 25.04 13.06
N GLN A 194 -3.41 23.78 13.04
CA GLN A 194 -2.17 23.37 13.73
C GLN A 194 -0.91 24.04 13.15
N LEU A 195 -0.97 24.54 11.93
CA LEU A 195 0.14 25.28 11.30
C LEU A 195 0.25 26.73 11.82
N GLU A 196 -0.81 27.30 12.36
CA GLU A 196 -0.85 28.68 12.89
C GLU A 196 -0.28 28.79 14.30
N LEU A 197 -0.18 27.68 15.02
CA LEU A 197 0.28 27.64 16.41
C LEU A 197 1.80 27.37 16.59
N GLN A 198 2.56 27.30 15.50
CA GLN A 198 4.00 26.97 15.53
C GLN A 198 4.91 28.22 15.36
N PHE A 199 4.42 29.42 15.73
CA PHE A 199 5.21 30.66 15.72
C PHE A 199 5.43 31.20 17.12
#